data_1d57bb40ab306410a7787c707b631d50
#
_entry.id   1d57bb40ab306410a7787c707b631d50
#
_cell.length_a   1.000
_cell.length_b   1.000
_cell.length_c   1.000
_cell.angle_alpha   90.00
_cell.angle_beta   90.00
_cell.angle_gamma   90.00
#
_symmetry.space_group_name_H-M   'P 1'
#
loop_
_entity.id
_entity.type
_entity.pdbx_description
1 polymer ?
#
loop_
_entity_poly.entity_id
_entity_poly.type
_entity_poly.pdbx_seq_one_letter_code
_entity_poly.pdbx_strand_id
1 'polypeptide(L)'
;IMTVNQDTKKILLTTTPRDAYVPIADGGNNQNDKLTHAGIYGVDASIHTLENLYGIDLNYYARLNFTSFLKLIDLLGGVDVYNDQEFTAHTNGKHYPVGNIHLDSEMALGFVRERYSLTNGDGDRGRNQQKVITAIIQKMTSAEALKNYDAIIQGLQDSVQTNMPPETMVSLVNTQLASGGKYTVTN
;
A
#
# COMPACT_ATOMS: atom_id res chain seq x y z
N ILE A 1 -2.53 3.32 -6.58
CA ILE A 1 -3.74 2.61 -7.08
C ILE A 1 -3.42 1.13 -7.17
N MET A 2 -4.36 0.28 -6.78
CA MET A 2 -4.28 -1.17 -6.91
C MET A 2 -5.45 -1.65 -7.76
N THR A 3 -5.16 -2.25 -8.91
CA THR A 3 -6.18 -2.84 -9.80
C THR A 3 -6.13 -4.35 -9.68
N VAL A 4 -7.26 -4.96 -9.32
CA VAL A 4 -7.36 -6.42 -9.12
C VAL A 4 -8.22 -7.03 -10.22
N ASN A 5 -7.63 -7.94 -10.99
CA ASN A 5 -8.35 -8.76 -11.95
C ASN A 5 -8.50 -10.18 -11.38
N GLN A 6 -9.74 -10.52 -11.00
CA GLN A 6 -10.04 -11.80 -10.35
C GLN A 6 -9.98 -12.99 -11.32
N ASP A 7 -10.28 -12.78 -12.59
CA ASP A 7 -10.29 -13.85 -13.60
C ASP A 7 -8.86 -14.28 -13.96
N THR A 8 -7.99 -13.30 -14.19
CA THR A 8 -6.60 -13.56 -14.58
C THR A 8 -5.65 -13.71 -13.39
N LYS A 9 -6.12 -13.50 -12.16
CA LYS A 9 -5.33 -13.49 -10.91
C LYS A 9 -4.13 -12.54 -10.98
N LYS A 10 -4.38 -11.34 -11.53
CA LYS A 10 -3.35 -10.29 -11.64
C LYS A 10 -3.72 -9.09 -10.78
N ILE A 11 -2.72 -8.53 -10.14
CA ILE A 11 -2.79 -7.26 -9.42
C ILE A 11 -1.78 -6.32 -10.06
N LEU A 12 -2.23 -5.14 -10.49
CA LEU A 12 -1.38 -4.05 -10.94
C LEU A 12 -1.30 -2.99 -9.85
N LEU A 13 -0.07 -2.62 -9.47
CA LEU A 13 0.20 -1.51 -8.55
C LEU A 13 0.70 -0.30 -9.33
N THR A 14 -0.01 0.81 -9.25
CA THR A 14 0.39 2.08 -9.86
C THR A 14 0.64 3.11 -8.76
N THR A 15 1.86 3.62 -8.67
CA THR A 15 2.23 4.70 -7.74
C THR A 15 2.17 6.04 -8.46
N THR A 16 1.46 7.00 -7.88
CA THR A 16 1.44 8.39 -8.35
C THR A 16 2.35 9.21 -7.45
N PRO A 17 3.31 9.95 -8.00
CA PRO A 17 4.16 10.81 -7.21
C PRO A 17 3.34 11.83 -6.42
N ARG A 18 3.63 11.97 -5.12
CA ARG A 18 2.89 12.90 -4.24
C ARG A 18 3.01 14.37 -4.67
N ASP A 19 4.10 14.71 -5.36
CA ASP A 19 4.39 16.05 -5.85
C ASP A 19 3.92 16.26 -7.32
N ALA A 20 3.18 15.29 -7.90
CA ALA A 20 2.55 15.48 -9.20
C ALA A 20 1.65 16.73 -9.17
N TYR A 21 1.84 17.63 -10.15
CA TYR A 21 1.12 18.88 -10.24
C TYR A 21 -0.13 18.68 -11.10
N VAL A 22 -1.28 18.60 -10.46
CA VAL A 22 -2.54 18.15 -11.06
C VAL A 22 -3.71 19.04 -10.59
N PRO A 23 -4.80 19.13 -11.36
CA PRO A 23 -6.03 19.77 -10.89
C PRO A 23 -6.58 19.02 -9.67
N ILE A 24 -6.75 19.72 -8.54
CA ILE A 24 -7.32 19.14 -7.31
C ILE A 24 -8.83 19.26 -7.35
N ALA A 25 -9.53 18.14 -7.27
CA ALA A 25 -10.98 18.07 -7.28
C ALA A 25 -11.63 18.65 -6.01
N ASP A 26 -12.94 18.79 -6.06
CA ASP A 26 -13.82 19.23 -4.93
C ASP A 26 -13.33 20.53 -4.29
N GLY A 27 -12.88 20.47 -3.03
CA GLY A 27 -12.42 21.63 -2.27
C GLY A 27 -11.24 22.38 -2.88
N GLY A 28 -10.50 21.75 -3.81
CA GLY A 28 -9.43 22.38 -4.59
C GLY A 28 -9.92 23.20 -5.79
N ASN A 29 -11.23 23.19 -6.08
CA ASN A 29 -11.86 23.94 -7.17
C ASN A 29 -11.19 23.69 -8.55
N ASN A 30 -10.65 22.51 -8.79
CA ASN A 30 -9.90 22.13 -9.99
C ASN A 30 -8.67 23.03 -10.26
N GLN A 31 -8.14 23.68 -9.24
CA GLN A 31 -6.88 24.41 -9.36
C GLN A 31 -5.70 23.44 -9.29
N ASN A 32 -4.67 23.71 -10.08
CA ASN A 32 -3.48 22.89 -10.09
C ASN A 32 -2.67 23.07 -8.81
N ASP A 33 -2.38 21.98 -8.14
CA ASP A 33 -1.50 21.92 -6.98
C ASP A 33 -0.84 20.52 -6.90
N LYS A 34 0.02 20.31 -5.90
CA LYS A 34 0.60 18.99 -5.64
C LYS A 34 -0.50 18.01 -5.23
N LEU A 35 -0.48 16.81 -5.80
CA LEU A 35 -1.45 15.75 -5.48
C LEU A 35 -1.57 15.51 -3.97
N THR A 36 -0.46 15.61 -3.21
CA THR A 36 -0.50 15.44 -1.75
C THR A 36 -1.44 16.42 -1.05
N HIS A 37 -1.71 17.58 -1.65
CA HIS A 37 -2.61 18.59 -1.08
C HIS A 37 -4.09 18.23 -1.25
N ALA A 38 -4.44 17.30 -2.14
CA ALA A 38 -5.83 16.78 -2.22
C ALA A 38 -6.31 16.24 -0.87
N GLY A 39 -5.40 15.63 -0.09
CA GLY A 39 -5.71 15.12 1.24
C GLY A 39 -6.12 16.18 2.27
N ILE A 40 -5.84 17.47 2.04
CA ILE A 40 -6.27 18.58 2.89
C ILE A 40 -7.80 18.76 2.81
N TYR A 41 -8.36 18.49 1.63
CA TYR A 41 -9.81 18.60 1.34
C TYR A 41 -10.57 17.30 1.63
N GLY A 42 -9.88 16.26 2.07
CA GLY A 42 -10.48 14.99 2.48
C GLY A 42 -10.13 13.81 1.57
N VAL A 43 -10.71 12.64 1.92
CA VAL A 43 -10.48 11.40 1.17
C VAL A 43 -11.15 11.47 -0.20
N ASP A 44 -12.37 11.98 -0.28
CA ASP A 44 -13.13 12.07 -1.54
C ASP A 44 -12.41 12.96 -2.55
N ALA A 45 -11.87 14.11 -2.14
CA ALA A 45 -11.08 14.97 -3.01
C ALA A 45 -9.82 14.24 -3.55
N SER A 46 -9.19 13.41 -2.74
CA SER A 46 -8.05 12.58 -3.18
C SER A 46 -8.48 11.52 -4.20
N ILE A 47 -9.62 10.88 -3.99
CA ILE A 47 -10.20 9.87 -4.89
C ILE A 47 -10.56 10.54 -6.22
N HIS A 48 -11.42 11.56 -6.20
CA HIS A 48 -11.87 12.25 -7.42
C HIS A 48 -10.70 12.88 -8.19
N THR A 49 -9.66 13.39 -7.51
CA THR A 49 -8.45 13.88 -8.18
C THR A 49 -7.75 12.75 -8.95
N LEU A 50 -7.63 11.56 -8.37
CA LEU A 50 -7.01 10.41 -9.04
C LEU A 50 -7.88 9.84 -10.16
N GLU A 51 -9.19 9.78 -9.97
CA GLU A 51 -10.17 9.38 -10.99
C GLU A 51 -10.08 10.29 -12.21
N ASN A 52 -10.08 11.62 -12.00
CA ASN A 52 -9.95 12.60 -13.06
C ASN A 52 -8.59 12.49 -13.78
N LEU A 53 -7.51 12.25 -13.03
CA LEU A 53 -6.15 12.14 -13.59
C LEU A 53 -6.01 10.93 -14.51
N TYR A 54 -6.60 9.80 -14.14
CA TYR A 54 -6.43 8.53 -14.86
C TYR A 54 -7.62 8.15 -15.75
N GLY A 55 -8.76 8.85 -15.64
CA GLY A 55 -9.98 8.52 -16.37
C GLY A 55 -10.56 7.17 -15.97
N ILE A 56 -10.54 6.84 -14.68
CA ILE A 56 -11.00 5.57 -14.12
C ILE A 56 -11.91 5.82 -12.91
N ASP A 57 -12.73 4.83 -12.56
CA ASP A 57 -13.48 4.83 -11.31
C ASP A 57 -12.71 4.04 -10.23
N LEU A 58 -12.60 4.58 -9.02
CA LEU A 58 -12.00 3.93 -7.86
C LEU A 58 -13.10 3.38 -6.95
N ASN A 59 -13.30 2.06 -6.95
CA ASN A 59 -14.39 1.42 -6.22
C ASN A 59 -14.22 1.51 -4.70
N TYR A 60 -12.98 1.35 -4.21
CA TYR A 60 -12.66 1.30 -2.78
C TYR A 60 -11.38 2.04 -2.48
N TYR A 61 -11.25 2.48 -1.22
CA TYR A 61 -9.99 3.01 -0.70
C TYR A 61 -9.62 2.32 0.61
N ALA A 62 -8.34 2.36 0.91
CA ALA A 62 -7.81 2.04 2.24
C ALA A 62 -6.82 3.13 2.64
N ARG A 63 -7.06 3.75 3.80
CA ARG A 63 -6.19 4.78 4.37
C ARG A 63 -5.58 4.27 5.67
N LEU A 64 -4.25 4.28 5.72
CA LEU A 64 -3.48 3.91 6.91
C LEU A 64 -2.64 5.11 7.36
N ASN A 65 -2.58 5.34 8.66
CA ASN A 65 -1.57 6.17 9.27
C ASN A 65 -0.35 5.30 9.68
N PHE A 66 0.69 5.92 10.21
CA PHE A 66 1.90 5.18 10.59
C PHE A 66 1.65 4.14 11.70
N THR A 67 0.83 4.45 12.68
CA THR A 67 0.47 3.50 13.75
C THR A 67 -0.27 2.29 13.18
N SER A 68 -1.22 2.53 12.28
CA SER A 68 -1.98 1.46 11.60
C SER A 68 -1.07 0.60 10.73
N PHE A 69 -0.10 1.22 10.05
CA PHE A 69 0.88 0.51 9.25
C PHE A 69 1.76 -0.40 10.12
N LEU A 70 2.31 0.11 11.22
CA LEU A 70 3.10 -0.69 12.17
C LEU A 70 2.30 -1.89 12.67
N LYS A 71 1.06 -1.65 13.12
CA LYS A 71 0.17 -2.70 13.61
C LYS A 71 -0.16 -3.77 12.55
N LEU A 72 -0.38 -3.35 11.29
CA LEU A 72 -0.58 -4.29 10.19
C LEU A 72 0.64 -5.20 10.00
N ILE A 73 1.83 -4.63 9.94
CA ILE A 73 3.06 -5.40 9.77
C ILE A 73 3.28 -6.35 10.96
N ASP A 74 3.03 -5.91 12.20
CA ASP A 74 3.13 -6.76 13.39
C ASP A 74 2.16 -7.94 13.36
N LEU A 75 0.89 -7.70 12.98
CA LEU A 75 -0.12 -8.76 12.83
C LEU A 75 0.26 -9.79 11.76
N LEU A 76 0.98 -9.38 10.74
CA LEU A 76 1.50 -10.26 9.69
C LEU A 76 2.81 -10.96 10.11
N GLY A 77 3.39 -10.63 11.26
CA GLY A 77 4.69 -11.14 11.69
C GLY A 77 5.86 -10.66 10.82
N GLY A 78 5.80 -9.41 10.37
CA GLY A 78 6.77 -8.82 9.44
C GLY A 78 6.51 -9.16 7.98
N VAL A 79 7.31 -8.61 7.09
CA VAL A 79 7.26 -8.86 5.63
C VAL A 79 8.65 -9.09 5.07
N ASP A 80 8.75 -9.90 4.01
CA ASP A 80 10.00 -10.19 3.33
C ASP A 80 10.05 -9.45 2.00
N VAL A 81 11.14 -8.71 1.75
CA VAL A 81 11.35 -7.96 0.52
C VAL A 81 12.75 -8.19 -0.02
N TYR A 82 12.92 -8.03 -1.35
CA TYR A 82 14.25 -7.92 -1.95
C TYR A 82 14.67 -6.44 -1.98
N ASN A 83 15.74 -6.11 -1.26
CA ASN A 83 16.37 -4.80 -1.31
C ASN A 83 17.46 -4.79 -2.38
N ASP A 84 17.34 -3.91 -3.37
CA ASP A 84 18.27 -3.79 -4.51
C ASP A 84 19.36 -2.75 -4.31
N GLN A 85 19.29 -1.95 -3.24
CA GLN A 85 20.36 -1.02 -2.88
C GLN A 85 20.55 -0.93 -1.36
N GLU A 86 21.80 -0.94 -0.96
CA GLU A 86 22.19 -0.78 0.44
C GLU A 86 21.98 0.66 0.92
N PHE A 87 21.40 0.84 2.10
CA PHE A 87 21.25 2.17 2.72
C PHE A 87 21.07 2.09 4.24
N THR A 88 21.27 3.23 4.90
CA THR A 88 20.88 3.46 6.30
C THR A 88 19.78 4.52 6.31
N ALA A 89 18.61 4.17 6.85
CA ALA A 89 17.47 5.08 6.85
C ALA A 89 17.65 6.23 7.85
N HIS A 90 17.39 7.45 7.39
CA HIS A 90 17.44 8.65 8.24
C HIS A 90 16.36 8.64 9.35
N THR A 91 15.25 7.96 9.10
CA THR A 91 14.09 7.98 9.98
C THR A 91 14.24 7.15 11.25
N ASN A 92 15.03 6.05 11.20
CA ASN A 92 15.19 5.14 12.32
C ASN A 92 16.65 4.70 12.56
N GLY A 93 17.60 5.15 11.73
CA GLY A 93 19.01 4.81 11.83
C GLY A 93 19.35 3.34 11.53
N LYS A 94 18.35 2.52 11.10
CA LYS A 94 18.57 1.10 10.80
C LYS A 94 19.24 0.93 9.44
N HIS A 95 20.09 -0.09 9.36
CA HIS A 95 20.80 -0.47 8.14
C HIS A 95 20.01 -1.53 7.34
N TYR A 96 19.95 -1.36 6.03
CA TYR A 96 19.24 -2.23 5.09
C TYR A 96 20.20 -2.75 4.02
N PRO A 97 20.72 -3.99 4.18
CA PRO A 97 21.66 -4.59 3.23
C PRO A 97 20.95 -4.94 1.91
N VAL A 98 21.73 -5.11 0.84
CA VAL A 98 21.22 -5.68 -0.42
C VAL A 98 20.84 -7.14 -0.25
N GLY A 99 19.75 -7.57 -0.89
CA GLY A 99 19.29 -8.96 -0.90
C GLY A 99 17.91 -9.15 -0.27
N ASN A 100 17.58 -10.39 0.05
CA ASN A 100 16.34 -10.72 0.75
C ASN A 100 16.48 -10.33 2.23
N ILE A 101 15.60 -9.45 2.69
CA ILE A 101 15.57 -8.98 4.08
C ILE A 101 14.19 -9.14 4.66
N HIS A 102 14.15 -9.52 5.93
CA HIS A 102 12.94 -9.50 6.72
C HIS A 102 12.78 -8.15 7.41
N LEU A 103 11.61 -7.54 7.25
CA LEU A 103 11.28 -6.26 7.85
C LEU A 103 10.26 -6.46 8.97
N ASP A 104 10.65 -6.19 10.22
CA ASP A 104 9.69 -5.94 11.29
C ASP A 104 8.94 -4.63 11.03
N SER A 105 7.99 -4.27 11.87
CA SER A 105 7.15 -3.08 11.65
C SER A 105 7.96 -1.77 11.59
N GLU A 106 8.95 -1.59 12.46
CA GLU A 106 9.81 -0.40 12.46
C GLU A 106 10.75 -0.36 11.25
N MET A 107 11.31 -1.50 10.86
CA MET A 107 12.11 -1.62 9.65
C MET A 107 11.26 -1.34 8.42
N ALA A 108 10.06 -1.92 8.33
CA ALA A 108 9.16 -1.67 7.20
C ALA A 108 8.80 -0.18 7.10
N LEU A 109 8.51 0.49 8.22
CA LEU A 109 8.22 1.92 8.22
C LEU A 109 9.43 2.75 7.78
N GLY A 110 10.63 2.44 8.26
CA GLY A 110 11.87 3.09 7.80
C GLY A 110 12.09 2.89 6.30
N PHE A 111 11.92 1.66 5.82
CA PHE A 111 12.11 1.29 4.41
C PHE A 111 11.18 2.05 3.44
N VAL A 112 9.91 2.21 3.78
CA VAL A 112 8.92 2.91 2.92
C VAL A 112 8.99 4.43 3.02
N ARG A 113 9.69 4.98 4.02
CA ARG A 113 9.81 6.43 4.24
C ARG A 113 11.14 6.99 3.76
N GLU A 114 12.17 6.15 3.62
CA GLU A 114 13.50 6.61 3.24
C GLU A 114 13.51 7.20 1.83
N ARG A 115 14.25 8.29 1.65
CA ARG A 115 14.51 8.93 0.36
C ARG A 115 15.90 9.57 0.26
N TYR A 116 16.46 10.03 1.37
CA TYR A 116 17.70 10.83 1.38
C TYR A 116 18.94 9.97 1.12
N SER A 117 18.93 8.72 1.58
CA SER A 117 20.01 7.77 1.36
C SER A 117 19.82 6.95 0.06
N LEU A 118 18.73 7.20 -0.70
CA LEU A 118 18.43 6.48 -1.93
C LEU A 118 18.94 7.22 -3.16
N THR A 119 19.42 6.48 -4.15
CA THR A 119 20.05 7.03 -5.37
C THR A 119 19.13 7.99 -6.14
N ASN A 120 17.86 7.61 -6.33
CA ASN A 120 16.86 8.41 -7.04
C ASN A 120 15.79 9.00 -6.10
N GLY A 121 16.11 9.14 -4.82
CA GLY A 121 15.29 9.81 -3.82
C GLY A 121 13.84 9.36 -3.80
N ASP A 122 12.93 10.22 -4.23
CA ASP A 122 11.49 9.97 -4.20
C ASP A 122 11.04 8.82 -5.10
N GLY A 123 11.69 8.63 -6.25
CA GLY A 123 11.43 7.52 -7.16
C GLY A 123 11.71 6.16 -6.51
N ASP A 124 12.85 6.04 -5.82
CA ASP A 124 13.21 4.82 -5.10
C ASP A 124 12.32 4.59 -3.89
N ARG A 125 11.91 5.66 -3.18
CA ARG A 125 10.90 5.55 -2.13
C ARG A 125 9.60 4.94 -2.67
N GLY A 126 9.12 5.39 -3.83
CA GLY A 126 7.95 4.81 -4.50
C GLY A 126 8.11 3.32 -4.79
N ARG A 127 9.29 2.91 -5.30
CA ARG A 127 9.60 1.50 -5.53
C ARG A 127 9.63 0.69 -4.22
N ASN A 128 10.21 1.22 -3.16
CA ASN A 128 10.23 0.57 -1.86
C ASN A 128 8.81 0.41 -1.28
N GLN A 129 7.95 1.39 -1.43
CA GLN A 129 6.54 1.28 -1.07
C GLN A 129 5.84 0.16 -1.84
N GLN A 130 6.05 0.06 -3.15
CA GLN A 130 5.50 -1.02 -3.97
C GLN A 130 5.99 -2.40 -3.53
N LYS A 131 7.28 -2.56 -3.20
CA LYS A 131 7.84 -3.81 -2.67
C LYS A 131 7.13 -4.25 -1.38
N VAL A 132 6.97 -3.34 -0.43
CA VAL A 132 6.29 -3.64 0.84
C VAL A 132 4.81 -3.94 0.62
N ILE A 133 4.09 -3.18 -0.21
CA ILE A 133 2.69 -3.47 -0.55
C ILE A 133 2.56 -4.85 -1.20
N THR A 134 3.45 -5.20 -2.13
CA THR A 134 3.49 -6.53 -2.76
C THR A 134 3.68 -7.63 -1.71
N ALA A 135 4.63 -7.44 -0.80
CA ALA A 135 4.89 -8.42 0.28
C ALA A 135 3.69 -8.55 1.24
N ILE A 136 3.02 -7.45 1.59
CA ILE A 136 1.79 -7.47 2.38
C ILE A 136 0.70 -8.29 1.65
N ILE A 137 0.46 -8.02 0.36
CA ILE A 137 -0.54 -8.75 -0.44
C ILE A 137 -0.20 -10.25 -0.46
N GLN A 138 1.05 -10.60 -0.73
CA GLN A 138 1.49 -12.00 -0.78
C GLN A 138 1.29 -12.69 0.57
N LYS A 139 1.60 -12.00 1.67
CA LYS A 139 1.43 -12.54 3.02
C LYS A 139 -0.05 -12.68 3.40
N MET A 140 -0.88 -11.68 3.11
CA MET A 140 -2.33 -11.71 3.36
C MET A 140 -3.06 -12.77 2.52
N THR A 141 -2.54 -13.12 1.35
CA THR A 141 -3.09 -14.18 0.49
C THR A 141 -2.47 -15.56 0.76
N SER A 142 -1.59 -15.68 1.75
CA SER A 142 -1.01 -16.95 2.16
C SER A 142 -2.02 -17.81 2.93
N ALA A 143 -1.85 -19.14 2.90
CA ALA A 143 -2.70 -20.05 3.63
C ALA A 143 -2.69 -19.82 5.15
N GLU A 144 -1.59 -19.30 5.69
CA GLU A 144 -1.44 -18.97 7.11
C GLU A 144 -2.27 -17.72 7.49
N ALA A 145 -2.16 -16.64 6.72
CA ALA A 145 -2.95 -15.43 6.97
C ALA A 145 -4.44 -15.68 6.79
N LEU A 146 -4.82 -16.52 5.81
CA LEU A 146 -6.21 -16.90 5.58
C LEU A 146 -6.81 -17.68 6.75
N LYS A 147 -6.04 -18.50 7.47
CA LYS A 147 -6.48 -19.16 8.70
C LYS A 147 -6.67 -18.19 9.87
N ASN A 148 -5.90 -17.10 9.89
CA ASN A 148 -5.91 -16.08 10.94
C ASN A 148 -6.64 -14.80 10.51
N TYR A 149 -7.41 -14.84 9.40
CA TYR A 149 -8.02 -13.67 8.77
C TYR A 149 -8.87 -12.85 9.75
N ASP A 150 -9.73 -13.52 10.53
CA ASP A 150 -10.60 -12.84 11.50
C ASP A 150 -9.79 -12.04 12.54
N ALA A 151 -8.70 -12.62 13.05
CA ALA A 151 -7.82 -11.95 14.00
C ALA A 151 -7.12 -10.73 13.38
N ILE A 152 -6.68 -10.83 12.12
CA ILE A 152 -6.08 -9.72 11.37
C ILE A 152 -7.10 -8.60 11.17
N ILE A 153 -8.31 -8.91 10.71
CA ILE A 153 -9.37 -7.92 10.49
C ILE A 153 -9.79 -7.25 11.80
N GLN A 154 -10.04 -8.01 12.85
CA GLN A 154 -10.36 -7.45 14.17
C GLN A 154 -9.23 -6.56 14.70
N GLY A 155 -7.99 -6.99 14.53
CA GLY A 155 -6.83 -6.20 14.91
C GLY A 155 -6.72 -4.86 14.18
N LEU A 156 -7.22 -4.76 12.95
CA LEU A 156 -7.13 -3.56 12.10
C LEU A 156 -8.39 -2.69 12.10
N GLN A 157 -9.51 -3.17 12.65
CA GLN A 157 -10.83 -2.57 12.50
C GLN A 157 -10.86 -1.07 12.87
N ASP A 158 -10.15 -0.67 13.95
CA ASP A 158 -10.07 0.73 14.38
C ASP A 158 -8.86 1.49 13.81
N SER A 159 -8.09 0.82 12.97
CA SER A 159 -6.78 1.32 12.52
C SER A 159 -6.73 1.63 11.03
N VAL A 160 -7.64 1.07 10.24
CA VAL A 160 -7.71 1.27 8.78
C VAL A 160 -9.04 1.92 8.43
N GLN A 161 -8.97 3.09 7.78
CA GLN A 161 -10.17 3.71 7.22
C GLN A 161 -10.39 3.18 5.80
N THR A 162 -11.59 2.66 5.54
CA THR A 162 -11.98 2.14 4.22
C THR A 162 -13.48 2.28 4.00
N ASN A 163 -13.90 2.38 2.74
CA ASN A 163 -15.30 2.25 2.34
C ASN A 163 -15.64 0.84 1.82
N MET A 164 -14.68 -0.11 1.86
CA MET A 164 -14.96 -1.48 1.42
C MET A 164 -15.84 -2.19 2.45
N PRO A 165 -17.03 -2.67 2.07
CA PRO A 165 -17.90 -3.42 2.98
C PRO A 165 -17.21 -4.70 3.49
N PRO A 166 -17.40 -5.08 4.76
CA PRO A 166 -16.82 -6.31 5.32
C PRO A 166 -17.15 -7.56 4.52
N GLU A 167 -18.37 -7.68 4.00
CA GLU A 167 -18.81 -8.78 3.16
C GLU A 167 -18.03 -8.87 1.84
N THR A 168 -17.62 -7.74 1.28
CA THR A 168 -16.77 -7.70 0.08
C THR A 168 -15.37 -8.23 0.39
N MET A 169 -14.80 -7.83 1.54
CA MET A 169 -13.49 -8.35 2.00
C MET A 169 -13.55 -9.88 2.17
N VAL A 170 -14.58 -10.39 2.85
CA VAL A 170 -14.79 -11.82 3.04
C VAL A 170 -14.97 -12.54 1.71
N SER A 171 -15.72 -11.97 0.77
CA SER A 171 -15.90 -12.54 -0.57
C SER A 171 -14.58 -12.65 -1.35
N LEU A 172 -13.74 -11.62 -1.30
CA LEU A 172 -12.40 -11.64 -1.93
C LEU A 172 -11.52 -12.76 -1.34
N VAL A 173 -11.53 -12.90 -0.02
CA VAL A 173 -10.78 -13.94 0.69
C VAL A 173 -11.31 -15.34 0.31
N ASN A 174 -12.61 -15.56 0.32
CA ASN A 174 -13.21 -16.84 -0.04
C ASN A 174 -12.93 -17.20 -1.51
N THR A 175 -13.01 -16.24 -2.42
CA THR A 175 -12.64 -16.44 -3.83
C THR A 175 -11.18 -16.84 -3.98
N GLN A 176 -10.30 -16.23 -3.19
CA GLN A 176 -8.88 -16.59 -3.17
C GLN A 176 -8.65 -18.01 -2.64
N LEU A 177 -9.31 -18.39 -1.55
CA LEU A 177 -9.25 -19.73 -0.97
C LEU A 177 -9.74 -20.80 -1.96
N ALA A 178 -10.89 -20.56 -2.58
CA ALA A 178 -11.51 -21.51 -3.52
C ALA A 178 -10.67 -21.69 -4.80
N SER A 179 -9.99 -20.65 -5.25
CA SER A 179 -9.21 -20.69 -6.49
C SER A 179 -7.87 -21.39 -6.37
N GLY A 180 -7.33 -21.56 -5.17
CA GLY A 180 -6.00 -22.14 -4.91
C GLY A 180 -4.83 -21.43 -5.62
N GLY A 181 -5.11 -20.39 -6.38
CA GLY A 181 -4.14 -19.66 -7.20
C GLY A 181 -3.53 -18.47 -6.45
N LYS A 182 -2.23 -18.23 -6.64
CA LYS A 182 -1.56 -17.02 -6.16
C LYS A 182 -1.80 -15.88 -7.14
N TYR A 183 -2.08 -14.68 -6.62
CA TYR A 183 -2.06 -13.48 -7.44
C TYR A 183 -0.64 -13.15 -7.88
N THR A 184 -0.50 -12.79 -9.16
CA THR A 184 0.73 -12.19 -9.68
C THR A 184 0.62 -10.68 -9.56
N VAL A 185 1.54 -10.09 -8.78
CA VAL A 185 1.61 -8.63 -8.60
C VAL A 185 2.61 -8.07 -9.61
N THR A 186 2.21 -7.04 -10.35
CA THR A 186 3.04 -6.27 -11.28
C THR A 186 3.00 -4.79 -10.91
N ASN A 187 4.08 -4.08 -11.24
CA ASN A 187 4.26 -2.64 -10.96
C ASN A 187 4.49 -1.89 -12.27
#